data_2fa8af65ae2f5947c348a945a1cec1cd
#
_entry.id   2fa8af65ae2f5947c348a945a1cec1cd
#
_cell.length_a   1.000
_cell.length_b   1.000
_cell.length_c   1.000
_cell.angle_alpha   90.00
_cell.angle_beta   90.00
_cell.angle_gamma   90.00
#
_symmetry.space_group_name_H-M   'P 1'
#
loop_
_entity.id
_entity.type
_entity.pdbx_description
1 polymer ?
#
loop_
_entity_poly.entity_id
_entity_poly.type
_entity_poly.pdbx_seq_one_letter_code
_entity_poly.pdbx_strand_id
1 'polypeptide(L)'
;MKVSLVSYSQPTGDSQTSLQDLVAYCARVSNPTNQHNTETNDRLLRYLIRNQHWSPLEMVSVCLEIETTRDIARQILRHRSFSFQEFSQRYAIADLNFEFREARLQDTKNRQNSIETNDPVLEDQWEDIQNRVTEITGDAYHWALDKGIAKEQARAVLPEGLTKSRLYMNGTLRSWVHYIQLRSGNGTQKEHRDVACACADALSVIFPMIREFVVDSTNV
;
A
#
# COMPACT_ATOMS: atom_id res chain seq x y z
N MET A 1 -4.68 -2.12 9.88
CA MET A 1 -4.15 -1.52 8.64
C MET A 1 -4.51 -0.03 8.59
N LYS A 2 -3.57 0.86 8.18
CA LYS A 2 -3.79 2.32 8.02
C LYS A 2 -2.88 2.86 6.91
N VAL A 3 -3.36 3.82 6.13
CA VAL A 3 -2.58 4.53 5.11
C VAL A 3 -2.76 6.04 5.28
N SER A 4 -1.67 6.79 5.20
CA SER A 4 -1.66 8.25 5.39
C SER A 4 -0.75 8.92 4.36
N LEU A 5 -1.18 10.08 3.84
CA LEU A 5 -0.36 10.91 2.98
C LEU A 5 0.73 11.60 3.82
N VAL A 6 2.01 11.44 3.42
CA VAL A 6 3.16 12.06 4.09
C VAL A 6 3.63 13.30 3.34
N SER A 7 3.84 13.18 2.04
CA SER A 7 4.32 14.27 1.21
C SER A 7 4.01 14.04 -0.26
N TYR A 8 4.01 15.10 -1.04
CA TYR A 8 3.87 15.04 -2.48
C TYR A 8 4.52 16.27 -3.15
N SER A 9 4.81 16.15 -4.46
CA SER A 9 5.32 17.24 -5.27
C SER A 9 4.31 18.39 -5.33
N GLN A 10 4.77 19.61 -5.06
CA GLN A 10 3.97 20.82 -5.18
C GLN A 10 4.57 21.74 -6.24
N PRO A 11 3.74 22.44 -7.03
CA PRO A 11 4.23 23.45 -7.94
C PRO A 11 4.87 24.61 -7.17
N THR A 12 5.90 25.21 -7.79
CA THR A 12 6.57 26.41 -7.24
C THR A 12 6.09 27.72 -7.89
N GLY A 13 5.29 27.60 -8.96
CA GLY A 13 4.74 28.77 -9.69
C GLY A 13 3.25 28.97 -9.40
N ASP A 14 2.79 30.20 -9.56
CA ASP A 14 1.41 30.63 -9.22
C ASP A 14 0.34 30.09 -10.19
N SER A 15 0.73 29.57 -11.36
CA SER A 15 -0.20 29.11 -12.39
C SER A 15 -0.65 27.66 -12.23
N GLN A 16 -0.02 26.87 -11.37
CA GLN A 16 -0.39 25.50 -11.07
C GLN A 16 -0.81 25.45 -9.59
N THR A 17 -2.03 25.00 -9.32
CA THR A 17 -2.59 24.98 -7.96
C THR A 17 -2.74 23.56 -7.40
N SER A 18 -2.66 22.54 -8.26
CA SER A 18 -2.83 21.14 -7.89
C SER A 18 -1.76 20.25 -8.51
N LEU A 19 -1.66 19.01 -8.01
CA LEU A 19 -0.83 17.97 -8.59
C LEU A 19 -1.20 17.68 -10.05
N GLN A 20 -2.50 17.69 -10.36
CA GLN A 20 -3.01 17.49 -11.73
C GLN A 20 -2.56 18.61 -12.67
N ASP A 21 -2.60 19.85 -12.20
CA ASP A 21 -2.15 21.02 -12.97
C ASP A 21 -0.66 20.92 -13.28
N LEU A 22 0.15 20.48 -12.30
CA LEU A 22 1.59 20.30 -12.49
C LEU A 22 1.89 19.24 -13.54
N VAL A 23 1.21 18.08 -13.49
CA VAL A 23 1.37 17.03 -14.50
C VAL A 23 0.95 17.53 -15.89
N ALA A 24 -0.19 18.21 -16.00
CA ALA A 24 -0.68 18.76 -17.27
C ALA A 24 0.24 19.84 -17.83
N TYR A 25 0.78 20.71 -16.97
CA TYR A 25 1.77 21.73 -17.33
C TYR A 25 3.02 21.07 -17.93
N CYS A 26 3.58 20.06 -17.28
CA CYS A 26 4.74 19.32 -17.79
C CYS A 26 4.42 18.61 -19.11
N ALA A 27 3.23 18.02 -19.24
CA ALA A 27 2.81 17.37 -20.49
C ALA A 27 2.73 18.32 -21.68
N ARG A 28 2.43 19.60 -21.44
CA ARG A 28 2.31 20.63 -22.49
C ARG A 28 3.61 21.33 -22.83
N VAL A 29 4.77 20.82 -22.43
CA VAL A 29 6.09 21.43 -22.72
C VAL A 29 6.31 21.72 -24.20
N SER A 30 5.75 20.90 -25.09
CA SER A 30 5.82 21.09 -26.55
C SER A 30 4.70 21.95 -27.13
N ASN A 31 3.85 22.55 -26.29
CA ASN A 31 2.77 23.46 -26.68
C ASN A 31 2.77 24.71 -25.77
N PRO A 32 3.79 25.62 -25.93
CA PRO A 32 3.98 26.72 -25.00
C PRO A 32 2.79 27.69 -24.90
N THR A 33 2.06 27.91 -25.99
CA THR A 33 0.90 28.81 -26.02
C THR A 33 -0.30 28.30 -25.22
N ASN A 34 -0.34 26.99 -24.96
CA ASN A 34 -1.42 26.33 -24.19
C ASN A 34 -0.90 25.72 -22.88
N GLN A 35 0.34 25.96 -22.51
CA GLN A 35 0.98 25.32 -21.35
C GLN A 35 0.31 25.68 -20.02
N HIS A 36 -0.18 26.90 -19.89
CA HIS A 36 -0.85 27.42 -18.70
C HIS A 36 -2.38 27.20 -18.68
N ASN A 37 -2.93 26.51 -19.69
CA ASN A 37 -4.35 26.20 -19.70
C ASN A 37 -4.69 25.15 -18.64
N THR A 38 -5.59 25.47 -17.71
CA THR A 38 -6.05 24.56 -16.64
C THR A 38 -7.40 23.94 -16.93
N GLU A 39 -8.22 24.52 -17.80
CA GLU A 39 -9.61 24.09 -18.09
C GLU A 39 -9.71 22.68 -18.69
N THR A 40 -8.65 22.23 -19.37
CA THR A 40 -8.65 20.94 -20.08
C THR A 40 -7.71 19.92 -19.43
N ASN A 41 -7.25 20.13 -18.20
CA ASN A 41 -6.28 19.27 -17.53
C ASN A 41 -6.80 17.85 -17.34
N ASP A 42 -8.02 17.67 -16.83
CA ASP A 42 -8.61 16.35 -16.65
C ASP A 42 -8.73 15.57 -17.96
N ARG A 43 -9.18 16.25 -19.02
CA ARG A 43 -9.28 15.63 -20.34
C ARG A 43 -7.93 15.22 -20.88
N LEU A 44 -6.88 16.04 -20.68
CA LEU A 44 -5.53 15.74 -21.10
C LEU A 44 -4.99 14.53 -20.32
N LEU A 45 -5.12 14.50 -19.00
CA LEU A 45 -4.65 13.39 -18.18
C LEU A 45 -5.30 12.06 -18.56
N ARG A 46 -6.63 12.04 -18.75
CA ARG A 46 -7.34 10.85 -19.25
C ARG A 46 -6.86 10.40 -20.62
N TYR A 47 -6.56 11.35 -21.51
CA TYR A 47 -5.98 11.05 -22.82
C TYR A 47 -4.59 10.43 -22.70
N LEU A 48 -3.71 11.01 -21.88
CA LEU A 48 -2.34 10.51 -21.65
C LEU A 48 -2.36 9.07 -21.11
N ILE A 49 -3.18 8.81 -20.09
CA ILE A 49 -3.30 7.50 -19.47
C ILE A 49 -3.87 6.47 -20.46
N ARG A 50 -4.95 6.81 -21.17
CA ARG A 50 -5.58 5.93 -22.16
C ARG A 50 -4.61 5.53 -23.27
N ASN A 51 -3.76 6.47 -23.70
CA ASN A 51 -2.80 6.24 -24.76
C ASN A 51 -1.43 5.80 -24.24
N GLN A 52 -1.32 5.47 -22.94
CA GLN A 52 -0.10 4.99 -22.29
C GLN A 52 1.09 5.97 -22.39
N HIS A 53 0.79 7.27 -22.43
CA HIS A 53 1.80 8.33 -22.39
C HIS A 53 2.15 8.64 -20.93
N TRP A 54 2.99 7.79 -20.34
CA TRP A 54 3.24 7.77 -18.88
C TRP A 54 4.23 8.83 -18.40
N SER A 55 5.12 9.31 -19.25
CA SER A 55 6.23 10.18 -18.83
C SER A 55 5.80 11.45 -18.07
N PRO A 56 4.68 12.13 -18.37
CA PRO A 56 4.28 13.29 -17.57
C PRO A 56 3.92 12.94 -16.12
N LEU A 57 3.41 11.72 -15.88
CA LEU A 57 3.08 11.25 -14.53
C LEU A 57 4.33 10.89 -13.71
N GLU A 58 5.50 10.82 -14.33
CA GLU A 58 6.79 10.63 -13.65
C GLU A 58 7.38 11.95 -13.13
N MET A 59 6.82 13.09 -13.53
CA MET A 59 7.30 14.41 -13.10
C MET A 59 6.88 14.78 -11.67
N VAL A 60 6.01 13.98 -11.06
CA VAL A 60 5.52 14.17 -9.69
C VAL A 60 5.69 12.91 -8.86
N SER A 61 6.02 13.09 -7.58
CA SER A 61 6.20 12.00 -6.62
C SER A 61 5.26 12.17 -5.43
N VAL A 62 4.88 11.05 -4.83
CA VAL A 62 4.06 11.00 -3.62
C VAL A 62 4.63 9.97 -2.66
N CYS A 63 4.69 10.33 -1.38
CA CYS A 63 5.07 9.45 -0.28
C CYS A 63 3.85 9.15 0.60
N LEU A 64 3.57 7.87 0.81
CA LEU A 64 2.57 7.39 1.77
C LEU A 64 3.24 6.66 2.92
N GLU A 65 2.67 6.79 4.12
CA GLU A 65 2.91 5.90 5.25
C GLU A 65 1.88 4.79 5.24
N ILE A 66 2.32 3.55 5.39
CA ILE A 66 1.49 2.35 5.36
C ILE A 66 1.77 1.54 6.62
N GLU A 67 0.73 1.32 7.43
CA GLU A 67 0.75 0.38 8.55
C GLU A 67 0.01 -0.90 8.16
N THR A 68 0.72 -2.03 8.19
CA THR A 68 0.21 -3.34 7.81
C THR A 68 0.99 -4.43 8.53
N THR A 69 0.79 -5.69 8.21
CA THR A 69 1.60 -6.78 8.75
C THR A 69 2.87 -6.99 7.91
N ARG A 70 3.86 -7.67 8.49
CA ARG A 70 5.17 -7.85 7.85
C ARG A 70 5.10 -8.69 6.58
N ASP A 71 4.26 -9.71 6.53
CA ASP A 71 4.07 -10.53 5.33
C ASP A 71 3.51 -9.70 4.15
N ILE A 72 2.58 -8.78 4.41
CA ILE A 72 2.07 -7.85 3.40
C ILE A 72 3.12 -6.81 3.02
N ALA A 73 3.84 -6.26 4.01
CA ALA A 73 4.96 -5.35 3.75
C ALA A 73 6.00 -6.01 2.82
N ARG A 74 6.32 -7.30 3.01
CA ARG A 74 7.21 -8.07 2.11
C ARG A 74 6.72 -8.11 0.67
N GLN A 75 5.41 -8.23 0.46
CA GLN A 75 4.85 -8.21 -0.89
C GLN A 75 4.94 -6.81 -1.50
N ILE A 76 4.70 -5.76 -0.70
CA ILE A 76 4.81 -4.35 -1.12
C ILE A 76 6.24 -4.01 -1.52
N LEU A 77 7.23 -4.39 -0.73
CA LEU A 77 8.66 -4.13 -0.98
C LEU A 77 9.19 -4.73 -2.30
N ARG A 78 8.45 -5.63 -2.95
CA ARG A 78 8.82 -6.18 -4.28
C ARG A 78 8.55 -5.23 -5.44
N HIS A 79 7.85 -4.13 -5.23
CA HIS A 79 7.58 -3.12 -6.25
C HIS A 79 8.79 -2.21 -6.47
N ARG A 80 9.64 -2.56 -7.45
CA ARG A 80 10.93 -1.91 -7.71
C ARG A 80 10.86 -0.47 -8.21
N SER A 81 9.68 0.00 -8.63
CA SER A 81 9.46 1.38 -9.07
C SER A 81 9.26 2.37 -7.91
N PHE A 82 9.43 1.91 -6.67
CA PHE A 82 9.30 2.71 -5.46
C PHE A 82 10.57 2.66 -4.61
N SER A 83 10.73 3.70 -3.78
CA SER A 83 11.69 3.73 -2.68
C SER A 83 10.98 3.49 -1.36
N PHE A 84 11.62 2.77 -0.45
CA PHE A 84 11.02 2.35 0.80
C PHE A 84 11.89 2.66 2.01
N GLN A 85 11.23 2.93 3.13
CA GLN A 85 11.82 2.94 4.46
C GLN A 85 10.89 2.18 5.40
N GLU A 86 11.32 1.02 5.90
CA GLU A 86 10.52 0.17 6.78
C GLU A 86 11.03 0.24 8.21
N PHE A 87 10.12 0.13 9.19
CA PHE A 87 10.43 0.00 10.61
C PHE A 87 11.38 -1.18 10.86
N SER A 88 12.48 -0.87 11.50
CA SER A 88 13.54 -1.87 11.76
C SER A 88 13.44 -2.47 13.15
N GLN A 89 13.05 -3.73 13.24
CA GLN A 89 13.09 -4.54 14.47
C GLN A 89 14.52 -4.88 14.97
N ARG A 90 15.55 -4.46 14.24
CA ARG A 90 16.94 -4.51 14.73
C ARG A 90 17.25 -3.36 15.67
N TYR A 91 16.64 -2.20 15.44
CA TYR A 91 16.87 -0.98 16.22
C TYR A 91 15.86 -0.80 17.34
N ALA A 92 14.59 -1.01 17.05
CA ALA A 92 13.50 -0.76 17.96
C ALA A 92 12.83 -2.07 18.41
N ILE A 93 12.22 -2.04 19.58
CA ILE A 93 11.38 -3.13 20.10
C ILE A 93 10.15 -3.24 19.20
N ALA A 94 9.78 -4.46 18.84
CA ALA A 94 8.58 -4.71 18.03
C ALA A 94 7.31 -4.37 18.83
N ASP A 95 6.33 -3.82 18.15
CA ASP A 95 4.97 -3.70 18.66
C ASP A 95 4.32 -5.10 18.67
N LEU A 96 3.90 -5.55 19.85
CA LEU A 96 3.23 -6.85 20.04
C LEU A 96 1.70 -6.73 19.98
N ASN A 97 1.16 -5.61 19.56
CA ASN A 97 -0.26 -5.50 19.17
C ASN A 97 -0.45 -6.21 17.83
N PHE A 98 -0.54 -7.53 17.86
CA PHE A 98 -0.69 -8.35 16.68
C PHE A 98 -1.99 -8.04 15.91
N GLU A 99 -1.98 -8.22 14.60
CA GLU A 99 -3.16 -8.07 13.74
C GLU A 99 -3.61 -9.46 13.29
N PHE A 100 -4.77 -9.89 13.76
CA PHE A 100 -5.32 -11.22 13.47
C PHE A 100 -5.88 -11.30 12.06
N ARG A 101 -5.84 -12.50 11.52
CA ARG A 101 -6.41 -12.84 10.21
C ARG A 101 -7.78 -13.46 10.38
N GLU A 102 -8.73 -13.04 9.58
CA GLU A 102 -10.02 -13.73 9.47
C GLU A 102 -9.85 -15.14 8.92
N ALA A 103 -10.72 -16.05 9.27
CA ALA A 103 -10.78 -17.38 8.67
C ALA A 103 -11.24 -17.26 7.20
N ARG A 104 -10.48 -17.82 6.28
CA ARG A 104 -10.85 -17.94 4.86
C ARG A 104 -10.44 -19.28 4.33
N LEU A 105 -11.30 -19.88 3.49
CA LEU A 105 -11.04 -21.16 2.88
C LEU A 105 -10.15 -21.02 1.64
N GLN A 106 -9.42 -22.08 1.31
CA GLN A 106 -8.64 -22.12 0.08
C GLN A 106 -9.56 -22.17 -1.13
N ASP A 107 -9.36 -21.25 -2.08
CA ASP A 107 -10.02 -21.33 -3.38
C ASP A 107 -9.46 -22.52 -4.18
N THR A 108 -10.34 -23.41 -4.59
CA THR A 108 -9.96 -24.64 -5.32
C THR A 108 -9.66 -24.39 -6.80
N LYS A 109 -10.13 -23.27 -7.36
CA LYS A 109 -9.93 -22.88 -8.76
C LYS A 109 -8.72 -21.96 -8.93
N ASN A 110 -8.58 -21.00 -8.05
CA ASN A 110 -7.46 -20.06 -8.04
C ASN A 110 -6.62 -20.24 -6.76
N ARG A 111 -5.47 -20.89 -6.88
CA ARG A 111 -4.59 -21.19 -5.75
C ARG A 111 -4.05 -19.97 -5.01
N GLN A 112 -4.12 -18.80 -5.62
CA GLN A 112 -3.66 -17.54 -5.00
C GLN A 112 -4.77 -16.81 -4.25
N ASN A 113 -6.02 -17.29 -4.38
CA ASN A 113 -7.18 -16.66 -3.81
C ASN A 113 -7.68 -17.41 -2.58
N SER A 114 -8.50 -16.75 -1.78
CA SER A 114 -9.20 -17.31 -0.64
C SER A 114 -10.68 -16.93 -0.70
N ILE A 115 -11.53 -17.79 -0.14
CA ILE A 115 -12.98 -17.66 -0.10
C ILE A 115 -13.39 -17.35 1.34
N GLU A 116 -14.25 -16.37 1.54
CA GLU A 116 -14.84 -16.08 2.84
C GLU A 116 -15.60 -17.30 3.36
N THR A 117 -15.57 -17.50 4.67
CA THR A 117 -16.38 -18.52 5.34
C THR A 117 -17.46 -17.83 6.16
N ASN A 118 -18.58 -18.52 6.35
CA ASN A 118 -19.65 -18.12 7.27
C ASN A 118 -19.81 -19.16 8.41
N ASP A 119 -18.75 -19.92 8.69
CA ASP A 119 -18.72 -20.92 9.77
C ASP A 119 -18.16 -20.27 11.05
N PRO A 120 -19.02 -19.86 11.99
CA PRO A 120 -18.59 -19.19 13.20
C PRO A 120 -17.74 -20.08 14.11
N VAL A 121 -17.90 -21.39 14.04
CA VAL A 121 -17.08 -22.32 14.83
C VAL A 121 -15.65 -22.35 14.30
N LEU A 122 -15.50 -22.33 12.98
CA LEU A 122 -14.17 -22.26 12.35
C LEU A 122 -13.51 -20.90 12.62
N GLU A 123 -14.28 -19.81 12.59
CA GLU A 123 -13.78 -18.46 12.89
C GLU A 123 -13.27 -18.37 14.34
N ASP A 124 -14.05 -18.83 15.32
CA ASP A 124 -13.67 -18.87 16.73
C ASP A 124 -12.43 -19.75 16.96
N GLN A 125 -12.38 -20.93 16.36
CA GLN A 125 -11.22 -21.81 16.49
C GLN A 125 -9.95 -21.21 15.89
N TRP A 126 -10.09 -20.51 14.77
CA TRP A 126 -8.97 -19.86 14.12
C TRP A 126 -8.45 -18.66 14.96
N GLU A 127 -9.36 -17.90 15.56
CA GLU A 127 -8.98 -16.83 16.48
C GLU A 127 -8.26 -17.38 17.72
N ASP A 128 -8.78 -18.44 18.34
CA ASP A 128 -8.16 -19.11 19.49
C ASP A 128 -6.74 -19.61 19.19
N ILE A 129 -6.51 -20.18 18.00
CA ILE A 129 -5.17 -20.62 17.56
C ILE A 129 -4.23 -19.40 17.45
N GLN A 130 -4.67 -18.32 16.87
CA GLN A 130 -3.87 -17.10 16.73
C GLN A 130 -3.55 -16.49 18.12
N ASN A 131 -4.52 -16.44 19.02
CA ASN A 131 -4.32 -16.00 20.41
C ASN A 131 -3.21 -16.80 21.10
N ARG A 132 -3.26 -18.12 21.02
CA ARG A 132 -2.23 -19.00 21.61
C ARG A 132 -0.85 -18.77 21.00
N VAL A 133 -0.77 -18.60 19.68
CA VAL A 133 0.50 -18.32 18.98
C VAL A 133 1.07 -16.98 19.45
N THR A 134 0.25 -15.94 19.53
CA THR A 134 0.70 -14.60 19.90
C THR A 134 1.11 -14.51 21.37
N GLU A 135 0.44 -15.23 22.28
CA GLU A 135 0.80 -15.33 23.68
C GLU A 135 2.19 -15.98 23.84
N ILE A 136 2.39 -17.18 23.28
CA ILE A 136 3.67 -17.90 23.38
C ILE A 136 4.81 -17.09 22.76
N THR A 137 4.59 -16.47 21.62
CA THR A 137 5.66 -15.73 20.92
C THR A 137 5.94 -14.39 21.61
N GLY A 138 4.92 -13.73 22.17
CA GLY A 138 5.09 -12.54 22.99
C GLY A 138 5.93 -12.81 24.24
N ASP A 139 5.62 -13.86 24.97
CA ASP A 139 6.39 -14.30 26.15
C ASP A 139 7.84 -14.64 25.79
N ALA A 140 8.03 -15.39 24.70
CA ALA A 140 9.37 -15.74 24.21
C ALA A 140 10.18 -14.50 23.81
N TYR A 141 9.55 -13.53 23.17
CA TYR A 141 10.20 -12.28 22.76
C TYR A 141 10.61 -11.44 23.98
N HIS A 142 9.70 -11.25 24.94
CA HIS A 142 10.00 -10.53 26.18
C HIS A 142 11.10 -11.24 26.98
N TRP A 143 11.00 -12.55 27.16
CA TRP A 143 12.04 -13.34 27.83
C TRP A 143 13.42 -13.12 27.18
N ALA A 144 13.48 -13.14 25.83
CA ALA A 144 14.73 -12.94 25.12
C ALA A 144 15.33 -11.54 25.39
N LEU A 145 14.51 -10.50 25.38
CA LEU A 145 14.94 -9.13 25.67
C LEU A 145 15.41 -8.99 27.12
N ASP A 146 14.69 -9.56 28.07
CA ASP A 146 15.03 -9.54 29.50
C ASP A 146 16.36 -10.28 29.81
N LYS A 147 16.70 -11.28 29.01
CA LYS A 147 17.99 -11.98 29.08
C LYS A 147 19.11 -11.29 28.30
N GLY A 148 18.85 -10.11 27.75
CA GLY A 148 19.82 -9.34 27.00
C GLY A 148 20.14 -9.89 25.61
N ILE A 149 19.30 -10.78 25.07
CA ILE A 149 19.42 -11.23 23.67
C ILE A 149 19.17 -10.03 22.76
N ALA A 150 20.06 -9.83 21.79
CA ALA A 150 19.96 -8.72 20.85
C ALA A 150 18.60 -8.72 20.09
N LYS A 151 18.00 -7.54 19.90
CA LYS A 151 16.70 -7.39 19.21
C LYS A 151 16.67 -8.08 17.84
N GLU A 152 17.79 -8.06 17.11
CA GLU A 152 17.93 -8.73 15.82
C GLU A 152 17.79 -10.26 15.88
N GLN A 153 18.06 -10.86 17.03
CA GLN A 153 17.87 -12.29 17.28
C GLN A 153 16.52 -12.55 17.92
N ALA A 154 16.13 -11.77 18.94
CA ALA A 154 14.87 -11.92 19.65
C ALA A 154 13.66 -11.90 18.72
N ARG A 155 13.65 -11.03 17.68
CA ARG A 155 12.58 -10.94 16.69
C ARG A 155 12.34 -12.23 15.88
N ALA A 156 13.26 -13.20 15.94
CA ALA A 156 13.11 -14.46 15.19
C ALA A 156 11.90 -15.30 15.63
N VAL A 157 11.42 -15.10 16.85
CA VAL A 157 10.24 -15.82 17.37
C VAL A 157 8.91 -15.18 16.94
N LEU A 158 8.92 -13.96 16.38
CA LEU A 158 7.69 -13.23 16.05
C LEU A 158 7.03 -13.77 14.78
N PRO A 159 5.70 -14.01 14.79
CA PRO A 159 4.97 -14.49 13.62
C PRO A 159 4.87 -13.40 12.55
N GLU A 160 5.44 -13.63 11.38
CA GLU A 160 5.51 -12.61 10.32
C GLU A 160 4.12 -12.17 9.82
N GLY A 161 3.16 -13.10 9.75
CA GLY A 161 1.81 -12.83 9.28
C GLY A 161 0.93 -12.03 10.24
N LEU A 162 1.29 -11.95 11.53
CA LEU A 162 0.51 -11.25 12.56
C LEU A 162 1.23 -10.03 13.12
N THR A 163 2.57 -9.95 12.97
CA THR A 163 3.37 -8.85 13.49
C THR A 163 3.22 -7.61 12.61
N LYS A 164 2.84 -6.49 13.22
CA LYS A 164 2.71 -5.21 12.51
C LYS A 164 4.05 -4.66 12.06
N SER A 165 4.00 -3.96 10.94
CA SER A 165 5.08 -3.15 10.41
C SER A 165 4.55 -1.81 9.91
N ARG A 166 5.41 -0.82 9.86
CA ARG A 166 5.14 0.50 9.30
C ARG A 166 6.20 0.81 8.26
N LEU A 167 5.78 1.23 7.09
CA LEU A 167 6.70 1.60 6.02
C LEU A 167 6.27 2.90 5.34
N TYR A 168 7.27 3.63 4.88
CA TYR A 168 7.09 4.72 3.94
C TYR A 168 7.35 4.20 2.54
N MET A 169 6.44 4.51 1.61
CA MET A 169 6.50 4.10 0.21
C MET A 169 6.44 5.36 -0.64
N ASN A 170 7.53 5.66 -1.34
CA ASN A 170 7.63 6.85 -2.19
C ASN A 170 7.83 6.46 -3.65
N GLY A 171 7.04 7.05 -4.53
CA GLY A 171 7.13 6.80 -5.96
C GLY A 171 6.46 7.87 -6.79
N THR A 172 6.67 7.79 -8.11
CA THR A 172 6.01 8.68 -9.06
C THR A 172 4.52 8.36 -9.16
N LEU A 173 3.73 9.32 -9.61
CA LEU A 173 2.29 9.10 -9.81
C LEU A 173 2.02 7.96 -10.81
N ARG A 174 2.88 7.79 -11.83
CA ARG A 174 2.84 6.61 -12.71
C ARG A 174 2.96 5.30 -11.92
N SER A 175 3.94 5.21 -11.02
CA SER A 175 4.14 4.02 -10.19
C SER A 175 2.91 3.72 -9.33
N TRP A 176 2.30 4.75 -8.74
CA TRP A 176 1.08 4.60 -7.94
C TRP A 176 -0.11 4.11 -8.77
N VAL A 177 -0.33 4.65 -9.97
CA VAL A 177 -1.39 4.15 -10.88
C VAL A 177 -1.19 2.66 -11.17
N HIS A 178 0.02 2.26 -11.57
CA HIS A 178 0.30 0.85 -11.85
C HIS A 178 0.17 -0.07 -10.63
N TYR A 179 0.63 0.40 -9.45
CA TYR A 179 0.50 -0.36 -8.21
C TYR A 179 -0.97 -0.61 -7.86
N ILE A 180 -1.79 0.44 -7.89
CA ILE A 180 -3.22 0.36 -7.55
C ILE A 180 -3.95 -0.56 -8.55
N GLN A 181 -3.76 -0.38 -9.85
CA GLN A 181 -4.35 -1.25 -10.86
C GLN A 181 -3.98 -2.73 -10.65
N LEU A 182 -2.71 -3.00 -10.36
CA LEU A 182 -2.24 -4.36 -10.19
C LEU A 182 -2.73 -5.00 -8.89
N ARG A 183 -2.76 -4.24 -7.78
CA ARG A 183 -2.97 -4.79 -6.44
C ARG A 183 -4.39 -4.65 -5.91
N SER A 184 -5.23 -3.82 -6.49
CA SER A 184 -6.67 -3.81 -6.19
C SER A 184 -7.44 -4.93 -6.90
N GLY A 185 -6.84 -5.57 -7.92
CA GLY A 185 -7.49 -6.61 -8.70
C GLY A 185 -7.55 -7.98 -8.02
N ASN A 186 -8.40 -8.85 -8.58
CA ASN A 186 -8.56 -10.24 -8.17
C ASN A 186 -7.25 -11.04 -8.38
N GLY A 187 -6.92 -11.95 -7.44
CA GLY A 187 -5.66 -12.68 -7.41
C GLY A 187 -4.57 -12.02 -6.54
N THR A 188 -4.83 -10.84 -6.00
CA THR A 188 -4.05 -10.25 -4.91
C THR A 188 -4.64 -10.72 -3.57
N GLN A 189 -3.78 -11.09 -2.61
CA GLN A 189 -4.21 -11.41 -1.24
C GLN A 189 -5.07 -10.26 -0.69
N LYS A 190 -6.18 -10.57 0.00
CA LYS A 190 -7.18 -9.59 0.45
C LYS A 190 -6.54 -8.42 1.20
N GLU A 191 -5.68 -8.70 2.17
CA GLU A 191 -5.04 -7.66 2.99
C GLU A 191 -4.14 -6.73 2.14
N HIS A 192 -3.47 -7.24 1.11
CA HIS A 192 -2.70 -6.41 0.19
C HIS A 192 -3.60 -5.60 -0.74
N ARG A 193 -4.73 -6.16 -1.16
CA ARG A 193 -5.75 -5.45 -1.92
C ARG A 193 -6.34 -4.30 -1.11
N ASP A 194 -6.65 -4.54 0.16
CA ASP A 194 -7.17 -3.51 1.07
C ASP A 194 -6.16 -2.36 1.25
N VAL A 195 -4.86 -2.68 1.36
CA VAL A 195 -3.79 -1.66 1.35
C VAL A 195 -3.80 -0.86 0.03
N ALA A 196 -3.91 -1.51 -1.12
CA ALA A 196 -3.91 -0.82 -2.42
C ALA A 196 -5.13 0.12 -2.56
N CYS A 197 -6.31 -0.31 -2.11
CA CYS A 197 -7.51 0.51 -2.07
C CYS A 197 -7.35 1.70 -1.12
N ALA A 198 -6.81 1.48 0.07
CA ALA A 198 -6.54 2.55 1.04
C ALA A 198 -5.47 3.55 0.52
N CYS A 199 -4.49 3.08 -0.27
CA CYS A 199 -3.56 3.97 -0.97
C CYS A 199 -4.29 4.84 -2.00
N ALA A 200 -5.23 4.28 -2.77
CA ALA A 200 -6.05 5.05 -3.71
C ALA A 200 -6.88 6.10 -2.97
N ASP A 201 -7.46 5.75 -1.81
CA ASP A 201 -8.21 6.69 -0.98
C ASP A 201 -7.35 7.85 -0.48
N ALA A 202 -6.16 7.56 0.06
CA ALA A 202 -5.23 8.57 0.53
C ALA A 202 -4.75 9.49 -0.61
N LEU A 203 -4.47 8.93 -1.79
CA LEU A 203 -4.06 9.69 -2.97
C LEU A 203 -5.19 10.50 -3.58
N SER A 204 -6.45 10.10 -3.42
CA SER A 204 -7.61 10.78 -4.02
C SER A 204 -7.79 12.22 -3.50
N VAL A 205 -7.22 12.54 -2.34
CA VAL A 205 -7.23 13.91 -1.77
C VAL A 205 -6.45 14.90 -2.67
N ILE A 206 -5.37 14.42 -3.31
CA ILE A 206 -4.47 15.24 -4.15
C ILE A 206 -4.57 14.90 -5.64
N PHE A 207 -5.10 13.73 -5.97
CA PHE A 207 -5.30 13.24 -7.34
C PHE A 207 -6.62 12.43 -7.42
N PRO A 208 -7.79 13.10 -7.48
CA PRO A 208 -9.11 12.42 -7.42
C PRO A 208 -9.30 11.32 -8.45
N MET A 209 -8.72 11.48 -9.65
CA MET A 209 -8.79 10.52 -10.75
C MET A 209 -8.19 9.14 -10.39
N ILE A 210 -7.36 9.05 -9.34
CA ILE A 210 -6.71 7.78 -8.94
C ILE A 210 -7.70 6.66 -8.65
N ARG A 211 -8.91 6.99 -8.17
CA ARG A 211 -9.97 6.00 -7.88
C ARG A 211 -10.48 5.26 -9.11
N GLU A 212 -10.32 5.82 -10.30
CA GLU A 212 -10.70 5.18 -11.56
C GLU A 212 -9.79 3.98 -11.91
N PHE A 213 -8.66 3.84 -11.22
CA PHE A 213 -7.72 2.74 -11.39
C PHE A 213 -7.89 1.61 -10.38
N VAL A 214 -8.78 1.76 -9.42
CA VAL A 214 -9.18 0.67 -8.52
C VAL A 214 -9.99 -0.33 -9.34
N VAL A 215 -9.55 -1.58 -9.36
CA VAL A 215 -10.25 -2.67 -10.07
C VAL A 215 -11.30 -3.24 -9.14
N ASP A 216 -12.59 -3.09 -9.52
CA ASP A 216 -13.69 -3.71 -8.80
C ASP A 216 -13.60 -5.23 -8.89
N SER A 217 -13.47 -5.88 -7.74
CA SER A 217 -13.41 -7.34 -7.61
C SER A 217 -14.74 -8.04 -7.92
N THR A 218 -15.81 -7.29 -8.20
CA THR A 218 -17.15 -7.82 -8.49
C THR A 218 -17.40 -8.14 -9.98
N ASN A 219 -16.46 -7.82 -10.87
CA ASN A 219 -16.63 -7.93 -12.33
C ASN A 219 -15.71 -8.97 -13.00
N VAL A 220 -15.37 -10.09 -12.29
CA VAL A 220 -14.66 -11.22 -12.93
C VAL A 220 -15.29 -12.54 -12.52
#